data_5d1ad2870a45257a23e1a3d50c7f6e0f
#
_entry.id   5d1ad2870a45257a23e1a3d50c7f6e0f
#
_cell.length_a   1.000
_cell.length_b   1.000
_cell.length_c   1.000
_cell.angle_alpha   90.00
_cell.angle_beta   90.00
_cell.angle_gamma   90.00
#
_symmetry.space_group_name_H-M   'P 1'
#
loop_
_entity.id
_entity.type
_entity.pdbx_description
1 polymer ?
#
loop_
_entity_poly.entity_id
_entity_poly.type
_entity_poly.pdbx_seq_one_letter_code
_entity_poly.pdbx_strand_id
1 'polypeptide(L)'
;MFGFKQFIPLLTEQKAPARGIQHLPHPAESAFNIRKGAVGSALSKIHGVISGRAPITKKVDDAMSFQVDGKGGVKYKGAGAQYNYSVEDIQKQHGDKPYLAGKLINVFNHIKKVLPKGGGEYQGGFLSTPETRSEEDGKIGHQPNTIRYSVDKNSSEGKRLARSRVSIALHSRIHPDGSTTPIGEGELSEHPDVHVMNHIVSPEERKISPEAKRKALEHIAAAKKLAKDHSHEHHEGHEETLLRYANSTVDNGEKPSAKGYLRFLQTHHQKRIDSVKTEKAKNQKTEEMKAAMNHVNDNLGRFDRSFDIHHHIQQAGYTVADALSRTAHGGYSHHIDGQEAAGEGFVSGGVKLVPRKFTEANRRRSAAFKAQKSVI
;
A
#
# COMPACT_ATOMS: atom_id res chain seq x y z
N MET A 1 5.92 42.19 14.73
CA MET A 1 6.40 41.13 13.82
C MET A 1 6.78 39.90 14.65
N PHE A 2 5.80 39.10 15.07
CA PHE A 2 6.04 37.88 15.85
C PHE A 2 6.31 36.74 14.88
N GLY A 3 7.52 36.22 14.97
CA GLY A 3 8.01 35.21 14.03
C GLY A 3 7.27 33.87 14.14
N PHE A 4 7.00 33.30 13.01
CA PHE A 4 6.35 32.01 12.74
C PHE A 4 6.97 30.79 13.50
N LYS A 5 8.15 30.96 14.09
CA LYS A 5 8.89 29.91 14.83
C LYS A 5 8.30 29.51 16.19
N GLN A 6 7.33 30.22 16.74
CA GLN A 6 6.77 29.93 18.07
C GLN A 6 5.53 29.00 18.06
N PHE A 7 4.97 28.66 16.90
CA PHE A 7 3.76 27.84 16.80
C PHE A 7 4.00 26.36 16.44
N ILE A 8 5.24 25.96 16.21
CA ILE A 8 5.61 24.61 15.75
C ILE A 8 5.67 23.51 16.84
N PRO A 9 5.77 23.77 18.16
CA PRO A 9 5.97 22.69 19.13
C PRO A 9 4.77 21.75 19.34
N LEU A 10 3.58 22.05 18.84
CA LEU A 10 2.37 21.26 19.12
C LEU A 10 1.99 20.22 18.03
N LEU A 11 2.73 20.17 16.94
CA LEU A 11 2.47 19.20 15.85
C LEU A 11 3.54 18.13 15.65
N THR A 12 4.64 18.19 16.38
CA THR A 12 5.78 17.27 16.23
C THR A 12 6.08 16.45 17.49
N GLU A 13 5.08 15.93 18.19
CA GLU A 13 5.30 14.63 18.79
C GLU A 13 5.25 13.59 17.67
N GLN A 14 6.27 13.53 16.86
CA GLN A 14 6.62 12.32 16.15
C GLN A 14 7.02 11.29 17.22
N LYS A 15 6.02 10.59 17.77
CA LYS A 15 6.26 9.28 18.39
C LYS A 15 7.10 8.52 17.37
N ALA A 16 8.28 8.08 17.78
CA ALA A 16 9.08 7.14 17.01
C ALA A 16 8.10 6.12 16.42
N PRO A 17 8.12 5.84 15.12
CA PRO A 17 7.11 4.99 14.51
C PRO A 17 7.09 3.71 15.31
N ALA A 18 5.96 3.42 15.95
CA ALA A 18 5.76 2.11 16.57
C ALA A 18 6.16 1.10 15.50
N ARG A 19 6.95 0.06 15.86
CA ARG A 19 7.45 -0.99 14.93
C ARG A 19 6.27 -1.79 14.38
N GLY A 20 5.38 -1.11 13.66
CA GLY A 20 4.22 -1.66 12.97
C GLY A 20 4.54 -1.88 11.51
N ILE A 21 3.69 -2.65 10.84
CA ILE A 21 3.75 -2.84 9.39
C ILE A 21 3.71 -1.46 8.73
N GLN A 22 4.82 -1.02 8.13
CA GLN A 22 4.85 0.25 7.44
C GLN A 22 4.03 0.17 6.15
N HIS A 23 3.20 1.20 5.95
CA HIS A 23 2.51 1.37 4.68
C HIS A 23 3.55 1.66 3.59
N LEU A 24 3.64 0.78 2.59
CA LEU A 24 4.53 1.02 1.45
C LEU A 24 4.03 2.23 0.67
N PRO A 25 4.84 3.28 0.49
CA PRO A 25 4.42 4.48 -0.21
C PRO A 25 4.24 4.25 -1.71
N HIS A 26 3.32 4.98 -2.32
CA HIS A 26 3.31 5.14 -3.77
C HIS A 26 4.48 6.05 -4.19
N PRO A 27 5.15 5.79 -5.32
CA PRO A 27 6.22 6.66 -5.79
C PRO A 27 5.79 8.13 -5.91
N ALA A 28 4.55 8.38 -6.30
CA ALA A 28 3.99 9.72 -6.47
C ALA A 28 3.93 10.53 -5.16
N GLU A 29 3.81 9.86 -3.99
CA GLU A 29 3.81 10.52 -2.69
C GLU A 29 5.11 11.29 -2.40
N SER A 30 6.21 10.91 -3.08
CA SER A 30 7.50 11.61 -3.01
C SER A 30 7.44 13.08 -3.45
N ALA A 31 6.45 13.44 -4.26
CA ALA A 31 6.23 14.82 -4.71
C ALA A 31 5.89 15.78 -3.56
N PHE A 32 5.41 15.27 -2.43
CA PHE A 32 5.06 16.06 -1.25
C PHE A 32 6.07 15.91 -0.10
N ASN A 33 7.11 15.09 -0.28
CA ASN A 33 8.12 14.86 0.75
C ASN A 33 9.14 16.00 0.74
N ILE A 34 9.33 16.65 1.90
CA ILE A 34 10.27 17.76 2.08
C ILE A 34 11.74 17.33 2.02
N ARG A 35 12.03 16.03 2.10
CA ARG A 35 13.41 15.52 2.03
C ARG A 35 14.00 15.73 0.64
N LYS A 36 15.15 16.40 0.60
CA LYS A 36 15.91 16.58 -0.66
C LYS A 36 16.17 15.22 -1.33
N GLY A 37 15.88 15.14 -2.63
CA GLY A 37 16.12 13.94 -3.42
C GLY A 37 15.01 12.87 -3.38
N ALA A 38 13.93 13.07 -2.61
CA ALA A 38 12.81 12.10 -2.53
C ALA A 38 12.21 11.77 -3.90
N VAL A 39 11.94 12.78 -4.72
CA VAL A 39 11.44 12.63 -6.10
C VAL A 39 12.45 11.85 -6.96
N GLY A 40 13.74 12.21 -6.91
CA GLY A 40 14.79 11.52 -7.66
C GLY A 40 14.90 10.04 -7.30
N SER A 41 14.81 9.72 -6.00
CA SER A 41 14.79 8.34 -5.51
C SER A 41 13.58 7.57 -6.05
N ALA A 42 12.37 8.12 -5.98
CA ALA A 42 11.17 7.49 -6.50
C ALA A 42 11.24 7.22 -8.00
N LEU A 43 11.71 8.19 -8.78
CA LEU A 43 11.90 8.04 -10.23
C LEU A 43 12.96 7.00 -10.58
N SER A 44 14.05 6.91 -9.80
CA SER A 44 15.07 5.87 -9.96
C SER A 44 14.53 4.47 -9.72
N LYS A 45 13.63 4.29 -8.75
CA LYS A 45 12.97 3.01 -8.48
C LYS A 45 12.09 2.58 -9.65
N ILE A 46 11.24 3.46 -10.19
CA ILE A 46 10.44 3.17 -11.39
C ILE A 46 11.35 2.84 -12.58
N HIS A 47 12.41 3.62 -12.78
CA HIS A 47 13.39 3.36 -13.86
C HIS A 47 14.09 2.01 -13.69
N GLY A 48 14.39 1.60 -12.44
CA GLY A 48 14.96 0.29 -12.13
C GLY A 48 14.05 -0.87 -12.58
N VAL A 49 12.73 -0.70 -12.39
CA VAL A 49 11.72 -1.66 -12.88
C VAL A 49 11.69 -1.70 -14.41
N ILE A 50 11.62 -0.53 -15.07
CA ILE A 50 11.60 -0.42 -16.54
C ILE A 50 12.83 -1.07 -17.19
N SER A 51 14.00 -0.91 -16.57
CA SER A 51 15.27 -1.46 -17.06
C SER A 51 15.50 -2.93 -16.66
N GLY A 52 14.60 -3.55 -15.91
CA GLY A 52 14.73 -4.95 -15.46
C GLY A 52 15.76 -5.17 -14.35
N ARG A 53 16.41 -4.10 -13.85
CA ARG A 53 17.48 -4.21 -12.82
C ARG A 53 16.94 -4.37 -11.40
N ALA A 54 15.74 -3.90 -11.13
CA ALA A 54 15.15 -3.99 -9.80
C ALA A 54 14.36 -5.30 -9.63
N PRO A 55 14.45 -5.99 -8.48
CA PRO A 55 13.56 -7.10 -8.18
C PRO A 55 12.12 -6.59 -8.06
N ILE A 56 11.18 -7.40 -8.50
CA ILE A 56 9.75 -7.07 -8.48
C ILE A 56 9.01 -8.22 -7.82
N THR A 57 8.13 -7.89 -6.89
CA THR A 57 7.18 -8.85 -6.30
C THR A 57 5.75 -8.42 -6.57
N LYS A 58 4.84 -9.39 -6.71
CA LYS A 58 3.41 -9.14 -6.79
C LYS A 58 2.91 -8.73 -5.41
N LYS A 59 2.10 -7.70 -5.35
CA LYS A 59 1.34 -7.39 -4.15
C LYS A 59 0.07 -8.22 -4.16
N VAL A 60 -0.07 -9.07 -3.15
CA VAL A 60 -1.23 -9.94 -2.99
C VAL A 60 -2.24 -9.27 -2.06
N ASP A 61 -3.50 -9.21 -2.48
CA ASP A 61 -4.62 -8.68 -1.69
C ASP A 61 -4.99 -9.69 -0.61
N ASP A 62 -4.61 -9.40 0.64
CA ASP A 62 -4.78 -10.32 1.77
C ASP A 62 -6.04 -10.05 2.60
N ALA A 63 -6.52 -11.08 3.27
CA ALA A 63 -7.64 -10.98 4.21
C ALA A 63 -7.21 -10.43 5.58
N MET A 64 -5.93 -10.56 5.91
CA MET A 64 -5.34 -10.12 7.17
C MET A 64 -3.82 -10.10 7.03
N SER A 65 -3.22 -8.95 7.23
CA SER A 65 -1.75 -8.87 7.29
C SER A 65 -1.23 -9.27 8.66
N PHE A 66 -0.12 -10.02 8.69
CA PHE A 66 0.52 -10.47 9.91
C PHE A 66 2.06 -10.30 9.85
N GLN A 67 2.68 -10.34 11.01
CA GLN A 67 4.13 -10.51 11.14
C GLN A 67 4.41 -11.79 11.92
N VAL A 68 5.53 -12.42 11.61
CA VAL A 68 6.04 -13.58 12.32
C VAL A 68 7.51 -13.37 12.63
N ASP A 69 7.94 -13.73 13.84
CA ASP A 69 9.34 -13.73 14.25
C ASP A 69 10.01 -15.09 14.03
N GLY A 70 11.35 -15.13 14.15
CA GLY A 70 12.13 -16.36 13.98
C GLY A 70 11.85 -17.46 15.03
N LYS A 71 11.14 -17.14 16.12
CA LYS A 71 10.66 -18.11 17.11
C LYS A 71 9.28 -18.66 16.74
N GLY A 72 8.65 -18.10 15.70
CA GLY A 72 7.31 -18.45 15.21
C GLY A 72 6.18 -17.82 16.02
N GLY A 73 6.48 -16.77 16.78
CA GLY A 73 5.45 -15.91 17.35
C GLY A 73 4.77 -15.14 16.22
N VAL A 74 3.45 -14.96 16.29
CA VAL A 74 2.66 -14.22 15.30
C VAL A 74 2.02 -12.99 15.93
N LYS A 75 1.92 -11.91 15.17
CA LYS A 75 1.13 -10.73 15.56
C LYS A 75 0.33 -10.18 14.39
N TYR A 76 -0.85 -9.63 14.70
CA TYR A 76 -1.63 -8.89 13.74
C TYR A 76 -1.02 -7.50 13.47
N LYS A 77 -1.21 -6.99 12.27
CA LYS A 77 -0.86 -5.62 11.92
C LYS A 77 -1.64 -4.62 12.78
N GLY A 78 -0.94 -3.92 13.66
CA GLY A 78 -1.54 -2.86 14.47
C GLY A 78 -0.49 -2.19 15.34
N ALA A 79 -0.67 -0.89 15.63
CA ALA A 79 0.18 -0.19 16.57
C ALA A 79 0.05 -0.83 17.95
N GLY A 80 1.18 -1.19 18.57
CA GLY A 80 1.21 -1.83 19.91
C GLY A 80 0.92 -3.33 19.92
N ALA A 81 0.69 -3.99 18.78
CA ALA A 81 0.48 -5.44 18.76
C ALA A 81 1.74 -6.18 19.20
N GLN A 82 1.57 -7.13 20.15
CA GLN A 82 2.63 -8.00 20.63
C GLN A 82 2.64 -9.32 19.88
N TYR A 83 3.78 -10.01 19.86
CA TYR A 83 3.86 -11.37 19.36
C TYR A 83 3.18 -12.33 20.31
N ASN A 84 2.37 -13.22 19.75
CA ASN A 84 1.68 -14.31 20.44
C ASN A 84 2.44 -15.61 20.16
N TYR A 85 2.78 -16.35 21.21
CA TYR A 85 3.57 -17.58 21.12
C TYR A 85 2.74 -18.83 21.41
N SER A 86 1.44 -18.65 21.74
CA SER A 86 0.49 -19.74 21.98
C SER A 86 -0.90 -19.37 21.40
N VAL A 87 -1.76 -20.38 21.29
CA VAL A 87 -3.17 -20.19 20.90
C VAL A 87 -3.91 -19.41 21.98
N GLU A 88 -3.58 -19.64 23.24
CA GLU A 88 -4.14 -18.98 24.40
C GLU A 88 -3.82 -17.48 24.39
N ASP A 89 -2.57 -17.09 24.03
CA ASP A 89 -2.19 -15.68 23.89
C ASP A 89 -3.03 -15.00 22.81
N ILE A 90 -3.23 -15.66 21.66
CA ILE A 90 -4.04 -15.13 20.55
C ILE A 90 -5.49 -14.95 21.00
N GLN A 91 -6.05 -15.94 21.71
CA GLN A 91 -7.43 -15.88 22.23
C GLN A 91 -7.59 -14.78 23.27
N LYS A 92 -6.62 -14.64 24.18
CA LYS A 92 -6.61 -13.57 25.18
C LYS A 92 -6.54 -12.18 24.56
N GLN A 93 -5.74 -12.02 23.51
CA GLN A 93 -5.52 -10.71 22.85
C GLN A 93 -6.63 -10.34 21.85
N HIS A 94 -7.25 -11.34 21.18
CA HIS A 94 -8.15 -11.14 20.06
C HIS A 94 -9.46 -11.94 20.16
N GLY A 95 -9.78 -12.50 21.33
CA GLY A 95 -10.99 -13.32 21.50
C GLY A 95 -12.31 -12.54 21.30
N ASP A 96 -12.27 -11.21 21.50
CA ASP A 96 -13.36 -10.29 21.15
C ASP A 96 -13.61 -10.17 19.63
N LYS A 97 -12.67 -10.65 18.83
CA LYS A 97 -12.71 -10.67 17.36
C LYS A 97 -12.46 -12.08 16.82
N PRO A 98 -13.40 -13.02 16.99
CA PRO A 98 -13.19 -14.45 16.70
C PRO A 98 -12.72 -14.71 15.26
N TYR A 99 -13.18 -13.90 14.29
CA TYR A 99 -12.75 -13.99 12.91
C TYR A 99 -11.25 -13.66 12.74
N LEU A 100 -10.74 -12.67 13.47
CA LEU A 100 -9.31 -12.31 13.46
C LEU A 100 -8.48 -13.37 14.20
N ALA A 101 -8.94 -13.77 15.39
CA ALA A 101 -8.29 -14.80 16.18
C ALA A 101 -8.13 -16.12 15.40
N GLY A 102 -9.20 -16.59 14.74
CA GLY A 102 -9.17 -17.79 13.92
C GLY A 102 -8.15 -17.76 12.79
N LYS A 103 -8.00 -16.63 12.10
CA LYS A 103 -6.96 -16.46 11.06
C LYS A 103 -5.55 -16.50 11.64
N LEU A 104 -5.31 -15.80 12.76
CA LEU A 104 -4.01 -15.80 13.44
C LEU A 104 -3.63 -17.19 13.94
N ILE A 105 -4.58 -17.94 14.52
CA ILE A 105 -4.39 -19.33 14.97
C ILE A 105 -3.98 -20.23 13.78
N ASN A 106 -4.67 -20.11 12.65
CA ASN A 106 -4.30 -20.85 11.44
C ASN A 106 -2.87 -20.54 10.98
N VAL A 107 -2.47 -19.27 10.97
CA VAL A 107 -1.10 -18.87 10.65
C VAL A 107 -0.14 -19.46 11.69
N PHE A 108 -0.39 -19.27 12.99
CA PHE A 108 0.47 -19.72 14.07
C PHE A 108 0.75 -21.23 14.02
N ASN A 109 -0.27 -22.05 13.80
CA ASN A 109 -0.16 -23.51 13.77
C ASN A 109 0.68 -24.06 12.60
N HIS A 110 0.86 -23.26 11.55
CA HIS A 110 1.47 -23.73 10.32
C HIS A 110 2.72 -22.98 9.86
N ILE A 111 2.89 -21.72 10.24
CA ILE A 111 3.92 -20.84 9.68
C ILE A 111 5.34 -21.34 9.89
N LYS A 112 5.66 -21.93 11.04
CA LYS A 112 7.00 -22.48 11.35
C LYS A 112 7.49 -23.51 10.35
N LYS A 113 6.56 -24.21 9.67
CA LYS A 113 6.86 -25.28 8.71
C LYS A 113 7.52 -24.73 7.44
N VAL A 114 7.35 -23.44 7.14
CA VAL A 114 7.85 -22.81 5.91
C VAL A 114 8.88 -21.73 6.14
N LEU A 115 9.08 -21.28 7.37
CA LEU A 115 10.10 -20.25 7.67
C LEU A 115 11.52 -20.77 7.47
N PRO A 116 12.45 -19.90 7.04
CA PRO A 116 13.87 -20.24 6.96
C PRO A 116 14.44 -20.63 8.32
N LYS A 117 15.34 -21.63 8.35
CA LYS A 117 15.97 -22.12 9.58
C LYS A 117 16.83 -21.08 10.30
N GLY A 118 17.30 -20.04 9.64
CA GLY A 118 18.14 -18.99 10.19
C GLY A 118 17.45 -17.94 11.05
N GLY A 119 16.13 -18.06 11.23
CA GLY A 119 15.34 -17.07 11.97
C GLY A 119 15.15 -15.77 11.17
N GLY A 120 14.57 -14.76 11.81
CA GLY A 120 14.28 -13.45 11.23
C GLY A 120 12.85 -13.03 11.52
N GLU A 121 12.54 -11.77 11.22
CA GLU A 121 11.16 -11.30 11.21
C GLU A 121 10.64 -11.22 9.77
N TYR A 122 9.41 -11.67 9.57
CA TYR A 122 8.78 -11.70 8.25
C TYR A 122 7.40 -11.06 8.30
N GLN A 123 7.01 -10.45 7.19
CA GLN A 123 5.68 -9.90 6.99
C GLN A 123 4.96 -10.64 5.89
N GLY A 124 3.68 -10.95 6.12
CA GLY A 124 2.85 -11.64 5.15
C GLY A 124 1.37 -11.33 5.31
N GLY A 125 0.58 -11.99 4.48
CA GLY A 125 -0.87 -11.94 4.47
C GLY A 125 -1.49 -13.33 4.53
N PHE A 126 -2.55 -13.49 5.31
CA PHE A 126 -3.40 -14.67 5.31
C PHE A 126 -4.32 -14.60 4.09
N LEU A 127 -4.44 -15.70 3.35
CA LEU A 127 -5.27 -15.77 2.15
C LEU A 127 -6.51 -16.65 2.36
N SER A 128 -6.33 -17.92 2.75
CA SER A 128 -7.47 -18.86 2.88
C SER A 128 -7.15 -20.07 3.73
N THR A 129 -8.22 -20.73 4.18
CA THR A 129 -8.26 -22.11 4.62
C THR A 129 -9.09 -22.95 3.63
N PRO A 130 -9.13 -24.29 3.71
CA PRO A 130 -9.96 -25.11 2.84
C PRO A 130 -11.42 -24.66 2.77
N GLU A 131 -12.00 -24.23 3.91
CA GLU A 131 -13.41 -23.82 4.05
C GLU A 131 -13.73 -22.52 3.31
N THR A 132 -12.71 -21.69 3.03
CA THR A 132 -12.87 -20.41 2.34
C THR A 132 -12.44 -20.45 0.87
N ARG A 133 -12.15 -21.63 0.35
CA ARG A 133 -11.86 -21.87 -1.06
C ARG A 133 -13.11 -22.29 -1.80
N SER A 134 -13.11 -22.05 -3.11
CA SER A 134 -14.17 -22.48 -4.00
C SER A 134 -13.58 -23.13 -5.25
N GLU A 135 -14.30 -24.10 -5.78
CA GLU A 135 -13.98 -24.77 -7.04
C GLU A 135 -15.06 -24.42 -8.05
N GLU A 136 -14.65 -23.98 -9.25
CA GLU A 136 -15.54 -23.59 -10.33
C GLU A 136 -14.78 -23.76 -11.67
N ASP A 137 -15.44 -24.34 -12.67
CA ASP A 137 -14.91 -24.50 -14.03
C ASP A 137 -13.50 -25.14 -14.09
N GLY A 138 -13.25 -26.17 -13.30
CA GLY A 138 -11.95 -26.83 -13.23
C GLY A 138 -10.85 -26.05 -12.55
N LYS A 139 -11.17 -24.89 -11.99
CA LYS A 139 -10.26 -24.05 -11.22
C LYS A 139 -10.55 -24.14 -9.73
N ILE A 140 -9.51 -24.03 -8.93
CA ILE A 140 -9.60 -23.80 -7.48
C ILE A 140 -9.15 -22.37 -7.18
N GLY A 141 -9.84 -21.69 -6.27
CA GLY A 141 -9.52 -20.31 -5.94
C GLY A 141 -9.94 -19.90 -4.55
N HIS A 142 -9.52 -18.69 -4.18
CA HIS A 142 -9.90 -18.02 -2.94
C HIS A 142 -10.07 -16.53 -3.19
N GLN A 143 -10.89 -15.88 -2.38
CA GLN A 143 -11.10 -14.44 -2.38
C GLN A 143 -10.83 -13.90 -0.98
N PRO A 144 -9.57 -13.60 -0.65
CA PRO A 144 -9.22 -13.13 0.68
C PRO A 144 -9.84 -11.77 1.00
N ASN A 145 -9.93 -10.87 0.03
CA ASN A 145 -10.50 -9.54 0.18
C ASN A 145 -11.21 -9.10 -1.11
N THR A 146 -10.60 -8.21 -1.91
CA THR A 146 -11.21 -7.66 -3.13
C THR A 146 -11.04 -8.57 -4.31
N ILE A 147 -9.86 -9.18 -4.44
CA ILE A 147 -9.48 -9.99 -5.59
C ILE A 147 -9.76 -11.47 -5.33
N ARG A 148 -10.48 -12.11 -6.25
CA ARG A 148 -10.52 -13.56 -6.36
C ARG A 148 -9.33 -14.04 -7.18
N TYR A 149 -8.53 -14.90 -6.58
CA TYR A 149 -7.42 -15.61 -7.22
C TYR A 149 -7.87 -17.01 -7.55
N SER A 150 -7.72 -17.44 -8.79
CA SER A 150 -8.06 -18.82 -9.21
C SER A 150 -7.00 -19.40 -10.13
N VAL A 151 -6.74 -20.70 -10.00
CA VAL A 151 -5.72 -21.43 -10.75
C VAL A 151 -6.30 -22.76 -11.20
N ASP A 152 -5.82 -23.29 -12.32
CA ASP A 152 -6.21 -24.63 -12.78
C ASP A 152 -5.94 -25.66 -11.68
N LYS A 153 -6.98 -26.40 -11.27
CA LYS A 153 -6.92 -27.40 -10.20
C LYS A 153 -5.92 -28.52 -10.48
N ASN A 154 -5.71 -28.85 -11.74
CA ASN A 154 -4.80 -29.92 -12.17
C ASN A 154 -3.34 -29.47 -12.29
N SER A 155 -3.08 -28.15 -12.30
CA SER A 155 -1.72 -27.60 -12.26
C SER A 155 -0.99 -27.98 -10.96
N SER A 156 0.33 -27.86 -10.94
CA SER A 156 1.12 -28.07 -9.71
C SER A 156 0.68 -27.13 -8.58
N GLU A 157 0.43 -25.89 -8.91
CA GLU A 157 0.00 -24.87 -7.97
C GLU A 157 -1.43 -25.12 -7.46
N GLY A 158 -2.36 -25.49 -8.34
CA GLY A 158 -3.72 -25.85 -7.95
C GLY A 158 -3.76 -27.08 -7.02
N LYS A 159 -2.95 -28.09 -7.29
CA LYS A 159 -2.80 -29.27 -6.41
C LYS A 159 -2.20 -28.89 -5.05
N ARG A 160 -1.21 -27.98 -5.02
CA ARG A 160 -0.64 -27.46 -3.76
C ARG A 160 -1.69 -26.68 -2.95
N LEU A 161 -2.42 -25.79 -3.59
CA LEU A 161 -3.50 -25.03 -2.95
C LEU A 161 -4.58 -25.97 -2.42
N ALA A 162 -5.05 -26.94 -3.21
CA ALA A 162 -6.12 -27.87 -2.83
C ALA A 162 -5.80 -28.69 -1.56
N ARG A 163 -4.57 -29.20 -1.45
CA ARG A 163 -4.15 -30.05 -0.31
C ARG A 163 -3.79 -29.29 0.95
N SER A 164 -3.45 -28.01 0.84
CA SER A 164 -2.93 -27.24 1.97
C SER A 164 -4.02 -26.89 3.00
N ARG A 165 -3.65 -26.82 4.28
CA ARG A 165 -4.52 -26.40 5.39
C ARG A 165 -4.62 -24.89 5.51
N VAL A 166 -3.58 -24.17 5.09
CA VAL A 166 -3.55 -22.71 5.06
C VAL A 166 -2.87 -22.21 3.81
N SER A 167 -3.38 -21.10 3.25
CA SER A 167 -2.72 -20.35 2.17
C SER A 167 -2.33 -18.99 2.68
N ILE A 168 -1.10 -18.59 2.43
CA ILE A 168 -0.49 -17.33 2.84
C ILE A 168 0.32 -16.73 1.71
N ALA A 169 0.60 -15.44 1.82
CA ALA A 169 1.66 -14.75 1.08
C ALA A 169 2.68 -14.22 2.07
N LEU A 170 3.96 -14.50 1.87
CA LEU A 170 5.05 -13.93 2.66
C LEU A 170 5.80 -12.92 1.79
N HIS A 171 5.67 -11.62 2.10
CA HIS A 171 6.12 -10.54 1.22
C HIS A 171 7.54 -10.10 1.46
N SER A 172 7.94 -10.01 2.74
CA SER A 172 9.17 -9.33 3.11
C SER A 172 9.80 -9.90 4.37
N ARG A 173 11.13 -9.86 4.38
CA ARG A 173 11.93 -9.94 5.60
C ARG A 173 12.05 -8.55 6.21
N ILE A 174 11.89 -8.44 7.52
CA ILE A 174 12.04 -7.20 8.29
C ILE A 174 13.40 -7.25 8.97
N HIS A 175 14.20 -6.19 8.75
CA HIS A 175 15.51 -6.04 9.37
C HIS A 175 15.43 -5.34 10.73
N PRO A 176 16.47 -5.45 11.60
CA PRO A 176 16.48 -4.81 12.93
C PRO A 176 16.31 -3.28 12.89
N ASP A 177 16.72 -2.63 11.81
CA ASP A 177 16.53 -1.19 11.57
C ASP A 177 15.12 -0.81 11.10
N GLY A 178 14.23 -1.82 10.94
CA GLY A 178 12.88 -1.66 10.45
C GLY A 178 12.77 -1.59 8.93
N SER A 179 13.88 -1.65 8.20
CA SER A 179 13.83 -1.77 6.73
C SER A 179 13.32 -3.13 6.30
N THR A 180 12.83 -3.24 5.07
CA THR A 180 12.29 -4.49 4.53
C THR A 180 12.96 -4.86 3.21
N THR A 181 13.24 -6.15 3.03
CA THR A 181 13.64 -6.71 1.73
C THR A 181 12.63 -7.77 1.28
N PRO A 182 12.35 -7.88 -0.02
CA PRO A 182 11.54 -8.98 -0.55
C PRO A 182 12.15 -10.32 -0.16
N ILE A 183 11.32 -11.32 0.07
CA ILE A 183 11.76 -12.70 0.25
C ILE A 183 12.15 -13.24 -1.13
N GLY A 184 13.34 -13.82 -1.22
CA GLY A 184 13.88 -14.38 -2.45
C GLY A 184 13.29 -15.76 -2.80
N GLU A 185 13.48 -16.17 -4.05
CA GLU A 185 13.10 -17.49 -4.49
C GLU A 185 13.94 -18.55 -3.74
N GLY A 186 13.27 -19.61 -3.26
CA GLY A 186 13.94 -20.69 -2.49
C GLY A 186 14.31 -20.37 -1.05
N GLU A 187 14.04 -19.15 -0.55
CA GLU A 187 14.27 -18.81 0.85
C GLU A 187 13.32 -19.53 1.82
N LEU A 188 12.12 -19.87 1.36
CA LEU A 188 11.09 -20.52 2.17
C LEU A 188 11.13 -22.05 1.95
N SER A 189 10.91 -22.80 3.03
CA SER A 189 10.74 -24.26 2.94
C SER A 189 9.37 -24.60 2.37
N GLU A 190 9.29 -25.69 1.58
CA GLU A 190 8.01 -26.22 1.14
C GLU A 190 7.43 -27.17 2.19
N HIS A 191 6.11 -27.10 2.42
CA HIS A 191 5.39 -28.01 3.29
C HIS A 191 3.97 -28.27 2.75
N PRO A 192 3.47 -29.54 2.73
CA PRO A 192 2.17 -29.87 2.16
C PRO A 192 0.99 -29.16 2.82
N ASP A 193 1.08 -28.85 4.10
CA ASP A 193 0.01 -28.15 4.84
C ASP A 193 -0.03 -26.64 4.56
N VAL A 194 1.02 -26.07 3.97
CA VAL A 194 1.13 -24.62 3.76
C VAL A 194 1.30 -24.32 2.28
N HIS A 195 0.34 -23.64 1.73
CA HIS A 195 0.46 -23.06 0.40
C HIS A 195 1.01 -21.64 0.56
N VAL A 196 2.24 -21.42 0.11
CA VAL A 196 2.81 -20.07 -0.01
C VAL A 196 2.61 -19.59 -1.45
N MET A 197 1.73 -18.62 -1.63
CA MET A 197 1.46 -18.07 -2.95
C MET A 197 2.72 -17.40 -3.51
N ASN A 198 3.17 -17.79 -4.69
CA ASN A 198 4.33 -17.19 -5.32
C ASN A 198 4.06 -15.73 -5.69
N HIS A 199 4.83 -14.84 -5.12
CA HIS A 199 4.74 -13.39 -5.33
C HIS A 199 5.92 -12.82 -6.12
N ILE A 200 6.93 -13.63 -6.45
CA ILE A 200 8.08 -13.18 -7.24
C ILE A 200 7.67 -13.06 -8.70
N VAL A 201 8.05 -11.97 -9.34
CA VAL A 201 7.89 -11.78 -10.78
C VAL A 201 9.15 -12.28 -11.46
N SER A 202 9.03 -13.38 -12.20
CA SER A 202 10.17 -13.97 -12.91
C SER A 202 10.68 -13.04 -14.04
N PRO A 203 11.91 -13.21 -14.52
CA PRO A 203 12.41 -12.45 -15.67
C PRO A 203 11.52 -12.54 -16.91
N GLU A 204 10.91 -13.71 -17.15
CA GLU A 204 10.02 -13.98 -18.28
C GLU A 204 8.69 -13.22 -18.14
N GLU A 205 8.23 -13.02 -16.92
CA GLU A 205 7.03 -12.25 -16.59
C GLU A 205 7.26 -10.74 -16.62
N ARG A 206 8.51 -10.25 -16.57
CA ARG A 206 8.86 -8.80 -16.55
C ARG A 206 8.80 -8.15 -17.92
N LYS A 207 7.85 -8.54 -18.78
CA LYS A 207 7.74 -8.02 -20.14
C LYS A 207 6.99 -6.70 -20.16
N ILE A 208 7.73 -5.60 -20.29
CA ILE A 208 7.18 -4.26 -20.52
C ILE A 208 7.42 -3.94 -22.01
N SER A 209 6.35 -3.67 -22.75
CA SER A 209 6.45 -3.35 -24.18
C SER A 209 7.29 -2.10 -24.43
N PRO A 210 7.95 -1.98 -25.62
CA PRO A 210 8.71 -0.78 -25.97
C PRO A 210 7.88 0.50 -25.88
N GLU A 211 6.62 0.45 -26.26
CA GLU A 211 5.69 1.59 -26.16
C GLU A 211 5.44 1.99 -24.70
N ALA A 212 5.16 1.03 -23.82
CA ALA A 212 4.95 1.31 -22.40
C ALA A 212 6.24 1.86 -21.76
N LYS A 213 7.42 1.32 -22.13
CA LYS A 213 8.71 1.86 -21.67
C LYS A 213 8.87 3.31 -22.10
N ARG A 214 8.66 3.63 -23.38
CA ARG A 214 8.77 4.99 -23.92
C ARG A 214 7.84 5.94 -23.16
N LYS A 215 6.55 5.59 -23.02
CA LYS A 215 5.55 6.42 -22.34
C LYS A 215 5.90 6.65 -20.87
N ALA A 216 6.35 5.62 -20.15
CA ALA A 216 6.78 5.78 -18.76
C ALA A 216 8.02 6.68 -18.65
N LEU A 217 9.00 6.55 -19.55
CA LEU A 217 10.20 7.39 -19.58
C LEU A 217 9.89 8.85 -19.91
N GLU A 218 8.90 9.14 -20.77
CA GLU A 218 8.42 10.50 -21.03
C GLU A 218 7.88 11.16 -19.76
N HIS A 219 7.06 10.45 -19.00
CA HIS A 219 6.57 10.94 -17.70
C HIS A 219 7.71 11.13 -16.69
N ILE A 220 8.67 10.21 -16.62
CA ILE A 220 9.86 10.36 -15.77
C ILE A 220 10.66 11.61 -16.14
N ALA A 221 10.87 11.86 -17.43
CA ALA A 221 11.58 13.04 -17.90
C ALA A 221 10.84 14.35 -17.55
N ALA A 222 9.51 14.38 -17.74
CA ALA A 222 8.67 15.50 -17.36
C ALA A 222 8.74 15.79 -15.85
N ALA A 223 8.60 14.75 -15.01
CA ALA A 223 8.73 14.89 -13.55
C ALA A 223 10.11 15.41 -13.15
N LYS A 224 11.20 14.89 -13.75
CA LYS A 224 12.57 15.37 -13.50
C LYS A 224 12.73 16.85 -13.86
N LYS A 225 12.22 17.27 -15.04
CA LYS A 225 12.27 18.67 -15.49
C LYS A 225 11.55 19.59 -14.51
N LEU A 226 10.37 19.20 -14.04
CA LEU A 226 9.59 19.97 -13.06
C LEU A 226 10.28 20.01 -11.68
N ALA A 227 10.93 18.93 -11.27
CA ALA A 227 11.57 18.83 -9.96
C ALA A 227 12.95 19.50 -9.88
N LYS A 228 13.61 19.84 -11.03
CA LYS A 228 15.00 20.30 -11.08
C LYS A 228 15.29 21.48 -10.15
N ASP A 229 14.42 22.51 -10.19
CA ASP A 229 14.59 23.75 -9.43
C ASP A 229 13.42 23.96 -8.44
N HIS A 230 12.78 22.87 -8.02
CA HIS A 230 11.63 22.91 -7.15
C HIS A 230 12.04 22.62 -5.71
N SER A 231 11.87 23.60 -4.83
CA SER A 231 11.97 23.38 -3.39
C SER A 231 10.64 22.88 -2.85
N HIS A 232 10.68 21.92 -1.91
CA HIS A 232 9.51 21.37 -1.23
C HIS A 232 9.27 22.01 0.15
N GLU A 233 10.04 23.04 0.55
CA GLU A 233 9.93 23.69 1.85
C GLU A 233 8.54 24.28 2.13
N HIS A 234 7.82 24.71 1.07
CA HIS A 234 6.45 25.19 1.18
C HIS A 234 5.43 24.10 1.57
N HIS A 235 5.83 22.82 1.61
CA HIS A 235 4.98 21.72 2.10
C HIS A 235 5.07 21.55 3.62
N GLU A 236 6.02 22.20 4.29
CA GLU A 236 6.22 22.03 5.74
C GLU A 236 4.91 22.23 6.49
N GLY A 237 4.51 21.22 7.26
CA GLY A 237 3.23 21.19 7.98
C GLY A 237 2.00 20.85 7.14
N HIS A 238 2.15 20.62 5.82
CA HIS A 238 1.08 20.26 4.91
C HIS A 238 1.15 18.82 4.38
N GLU A 239 2.23 18.07 4.63
CA GLU A 239 2.53 16.79 3.99
C GLU A 239 1.38 15.79 4.12
N GLU A 240 0.84 15.61 5.32
CA GLU A 240 -0.26 14.67 5.56
C GLU A 240 -1.54 15.09 4.83
N THR A 241 -1.87 16.38 4.86
CA THR A 241 -3.09 16.91 4.21
C THR A 241 -2.95 16.89 2.68
N LEU A 242 -1.74 17.12 2.14
CA LEU A 242 -1.44 16.97 0.71
C LEU A 242 -1.63 15.54 0.24
N LEU A 243 -1.11 14.56 1.00
CA LEU A 243 -1.29 13.15 0.69
C LEU A 243 -2.76 12.74 0.73
N ARG A 244 -3.50 13.15 1.75
CA ARG A 244 -4.94 12.87 1.86
C ARG A 244 -5.73 13.47 0.71
N TYR A 245 -5.43 14.71 0.32
CA TYR A 245 -6.07 15.36 -0.80
C TYR A 245 -5.73 14.66 -2.12
N ALA A 246 -4.45 14.41 -2.40
CA ALA A 246 -4.03 13.74 -3.62
C ALA A 246 -4.65 12.34 -3.76
N ASN A 247 -4.68 11.55 -2.67
CA ASN A 247 -5.34 10.25 -2.68
C ASN A 247 -6.84 10.36 -2.96
N SER A 248 -7.53 11.34 -2.36
CA SER A 248 -8.97 11.56 -2.61
C SER A 248 -9.27 11.95 -4.05
N THR A 249 -8.42 12.76 -4.69
CA THR A 249 -8.56 13.13 -6.11
C THR A 249 -8.29 11.96 -7.04
N VAL A 250 -7.30 11.13 -6.73
CA VAL A 250 -7.03 9.89 -7.46
C VAL A 250 -8.22 8.94 -7.36
N ASP A 251 -8.77 8.78 -6.17
CA ASP A 251 -9.97 7.97 -5.93
C ASP A 251 -11.18 8.48 -6.71
N ASN A 252 -11.26 9.78 -7.01
CA ASN A 252 -12.29 10.37 -7.85
C ASN A 252 -11.95 10.35 -9.36
N GLY A 253 -10.72 9.93 -9.72
CA GLY A 253 -10.24 9.93 -11.10
C GLY A 253 -9.85 11.31 -11.63
N GLU A 254 -9.57 12.25 -10.73
CA GLU A 254 -9.22 13.63 -11.04
C GLU A 254 -7.72 13.88 -10.89
N LYS A 255 -7.22 14.92 -11.53
CA LYS A 255 -5.87 15.43 -11.31
C LYS A 255 -5.89 16.40 -10.13
N PRO A 256 -5.03 16.24 -9.10
CA PRO A 256 -4.96 17.20 -8.02
C PRO A 256 -4.44 18.57 -8.49
N SER A 257 -4.88 19.65 -7.82
CA SER A 257 -4.48 21.03 -8.11
C SER A 257 -4.46 21.88 -6.83
N ALA A 258 -3.72 23.00 -6.82
CA ALA A 258 -3.65 23.90 -5.69
C ALA A 258 -5.02 24.49 -5.33
N LYS A 259 -5.83 24.86 -6.32
CA LYS A 259 -7.21 25.33 -6.09
C LYS A 259 -8.10 24.26 -5.47
N GLY A 260 -7.97 23.01 -5.90
CA GLY A 260 -8.68 21.88 -5.31
C GLY A 260 -8.21 21.64 -3.87
N TYR A 261 -6.92 21.76 -3.62
CA TYR A 261 -6.34 21.61 -2.28
C TYR A 261 -6.85 22.67 -1.31
N LEU A 262 -6.99 23.93 -1.74
CA LEU A 262 -7.60 24.98 -0.91
C LEU A 262 -9.03 24.62 -0.48
N ARG A 263 -9.87 24.13 -1.38
CA ARG A 263 -11.23 23.67 -1.05
C ARG A 263 -11.20 22.48 -0.08
N PHE A 264 -10.28 21.56 -0.28
CA PHE A 264 -10.09 20.44 0.64
C PHE A 264 -9.67 20.93 2.05
N LEU A 265 -8.69 21.84 2.16
CA LEU A 265 -8.25 22.41 3.42
C LEU A 265 -9.39 23.11 4.16
N GLN A 266 -10.16 23.94 3.47
CA GLN A 266 -11.34 24.61 4.04
C GLN A 266 -12.29 23.59 4.67
N THR A 267 -12.68 22.56 3.91
CA THR A 267 -13.58 21.49 4.40
C THR A 267 -12.97 20.70 5.55
N HIS A 268 -11.67 20.40 5.46
CA HIS A 268 -10.95 19.65 6.49
C HIS A 268 -10.87 20.41 7.81
N HIS A 269 -10.52 21.70 7.76
CA HIS A 269 -10.44 22.55 8.95
C HIS A 269 -11.82 22.86 9.52
N GLN A 270 -12.84 23.09 8.68
CA GLN A 270 -14.20 23.31 9.15
C GLN A 270 -14.70 22.16 10.01
N LYS A 271 -14.50 20.92 9.59
CA LYS A 271 -14.84 19.73 10.42
C LYS A 271 -14.11 19.71 11.76
N ARG A 272 -12.86 20.20 11.82
CA ARG A 272 -12.11 20.32 13.08
C ARG A 272 -12.65 21.45 13.97
N ILE A 273 -13.07 22.57 13.40
CA ILE A 273 -13.73 23.67 14.11
C ILE A 273 -15.06 23.18 14.70
N ASP A 274 -15.87 22.47 13.91
CA ASP A 274 -17.18 21.97 14.34
C ASP A 274 -17.06 20.88 15.42
N SER A 275 -15.94 20.17 15.48
CA SER A 275 -15.70 19.11 16.48
C SER A 275 -15.34 19.64 17.89
N VAL A 276 -14.98 20.90 18.04
CA VAL A 276 -14.59 21.48 19.33
C VAL A 276 -15.73 22.28 19.96
N LYS A 277 -15.83 22.21 21.30
CA LYS A 277 -16.99 22.75 22.02
C LYS A 277 -16.82 24.19 22.50
N THR A 278 -15.56 24.63 22.75
CA THR A 278 -15.32 25.95 23.35
C THR A 278 -15.03 27.02 22.29
N GLU A 279 -15.54 28.24 22.48
CA GLU A 279 -15.29 29.36 21.56
C GLU A 279 -13.79 29.66 21.41
N LYS A 280 -13.02 29.58 22.50
CA LYS A 280 -11.56 29.76 22.45
C LYS A 280 -10.91 28.74 21.50
N ALA A 281 -11.30 27.46 21.57
CA ALA A 281 -10.76 26.42 20.68
C ALA A 281 -11.23 26.61 19.23
N LYS A 282 -12.49 27.03 19.01
CA LYS A 282 -12.98 27.35 17.66
C LYS A 282 -12.21 28.49 17.03
N ASN A 283 -11.99 29.58 17.78
CA ASN A 283 -11.23 30.74 17.32
C ASN A 283 -9.79 30.35 16.96
N GLN A 284 -9.12 29.52 17.81
CA GLN A 284 -7.79 29.04 17.53
C GLN A 284 -7.76 28.21 16.23
N LYS A 285 -8.72 27.26 16.04
CA LYS A 285 -8.80 26.44 14.81
C LYS A 285 -9.12 27.27 13.58
N THR A 286 -9.91 28.34 13.72
CA THR A 286 -10.20 29.28 12.63
C THR A 286 -8.94 30.04 12.20
N GLU A 287 -8.12 30.50 13.13
CA GLU A 287 -6.84 31.14 12.78
C GLU A 287 -5.85 30.15 12.14
N GLU A 288 -5.77 28.91 12.64
CA GLU A 288 -4.99 27.84 11.99
C GLU A 288 -5.45 27.62 10.52
N MET A 289 -6.75 27.59 10.27
CA MET A 289 -7.31 27.47 8.91
C MET A 289 -6.91 28.65 8.03
N LYS A 290 -7.09 29.87 8.51
CA LYS A 290 -6.72 31.09 7.76
C LYS A 290 -5.24 31.09 7.41
N ALA A 291 -4.38 30.78 8.38
CA ALA A 291 -2.94 30.72 8.17
C ALA A 291 -2.55 29.68 7.10
N ALA A 292 -3.12 28.48 7.18
CA ALA A 292 -2.88 27.42 6.21
C ALA A 292 -3.34 27.81 4.79
N MET A 293 -4.55 28.40 4.67
CA MET A 293 -5.08 28.83 3.38
C MET A 293 -4.27 29.99 2.77
N ASN A 294 -3.84 30.98 3.59
CA ASN A 294 -3.00 32.08 3.13
C ASN A 294 -1.65 31.54 2.63
N HIS A 295 -1.02 30.64 3.37
CA HIS A 295 0.24 30.01 2.94
C HIS A 295 0.12 29.31 1.57
N VAL A 296 -0.96 28.57 1.34
CA VAL A 296 -1.20 27.93 0.03
C VAL A 296 -1.48 28.98 -1.05
N ASN A 297 -2.28 30.01 -0.77
CA ASN A 297 -2.56 31.09 -1.73
C ASN A 297 -1.29 31.84 -2.15
N ASP A 298 -0.40 32.15 -1.19
CA ASP A 298 0.87 32.84 -1.45
C ASP A 298 1.85 31.98 -2.27
N ASN A 299 1.63 30.66 -2.29
CA ASN A 299 2.49 29.68 -2.97
C ASN A 299 1.77 28.84 -4.05
N LEU A 300 0.63 29.31 -4.58
CA LEU A 300 -0.23 28.55 -5.52
C LEU A 300 0.55 27.87 -6.64
N GLY A 301 1.43 28.60 -7.32
CA GLY A 301 2.21 28.07 -8.44
C GLY A 301 3.21 26.98 -8.00
N ARG A 302 3.72 27.05 -6.77
CA ARG A 302 4.60 26.01 -6.22
C ARG A 302 3.82 24.73 -5.90
N PHE A 303 2.63 24.86 -5.29
CA PHE A 303 1.74 23.74 -5.03
C PHE A 303 1.27 23.07 -6.34
N ASP A 304 0.86 23.85 -7.34
CA ASP A 304 0.46 23.30 -8.65
C ASP A 304 1.63 22.53 -9.29
N ARG A 305 2.86 23.06 -9.20
CA ARG A 305 4.05 22.34 -9.70
C ARG A 305 4.29 21.03 -8.96
N SER A 306 4.05 20.97 -7.64
CA SER A 306 4.13 19.73 -6.87
C SER A 306 3.08 18.73 -7.31
N PHE A 307 1.86 19.17 -7.58
CA PHE A 307 0.80 18.30 -8.12
C PHE A 307 1.09 17.82 -9.54
N ASP A 308 1.75 18.62 -10.36
CA ASP A 308 2.21 18.20 -11.69
C ASP A 308 3.30 17.13 -11.57
N ILE A 309 4.27 17.31 -10.67
CA ILE A 309 5.29 16.28 -10.38
C ILE A 309 4.61 14.98 -9.93
N HIS A 310 3.70 15.07 -8.95
CA HIS A 310 2.92 13.93 -8.47
C HIS A 310 2.21 13.21 -9.62
N HIS A 311 1.49 13.95 -10.46
CA HIS A 311 0.75 13.41 -11.60
C HIS A 311 1.68 12.64 -12.55
N HIS A 312 2.82 13.20 -12.94
CA HIS A 312 3.74 12.52 -13.84
C HIS A 312 4.35 11.26 -13.23
N ILE A 313 4.74 11.27 -11.95
CA ILE A 313 5.23 10.08 -11.26
C ILE A 313 4.16 8.99 -11.21
N GLN A 314 2.92 9.38 -10.93
CA GLN A 314 1.77 8.47 -10.89
C GLN A 314 1.49 7.84 -12.26
N GLN A 315 1.50 8.64 -13.35
CA GLN A 315 1.30 8.13 -14.70
C GLN A 315 2.43 7.17 -15.13
N ALA A 316 3.68 7.45 -14.76
CA ALA A 316 4.78 6.51 -14.97
C ALA A 316 4.54 5.20 -14.22
N GLY A 317 4.15 5.28 -12.95
CA GLY A 317 3.83 4.12 -12.12
C GLY A 317 2.69 3.29 -12.69
N TYR A 318 1.58 3.92 -13.10
CA TYR A 318 0.44 3.25 -13.75
C TYR A 318 0.85 2.55 -15.05
N THR A 319 1.61 3.23 -15.92
CA THR A 319 2.05 2.67 -17.20
C THR A 319 2.87 1.40 -16.99
N VAL A 320 3.76 1.40 -16.01
CA VAL A 320 4.59 0.23 -15.66
C VAL A 320 3.75 -0.88 -15.04
N ALA A 321 2.89 -0.54 -14.07
CA ALA A 321 2.05 -1.53 -13.39
C ALA A 321 1.03 -2.19 -14.34
N ASP A 322 0.41 -1.41 -15.22
CA ASP A 322 -0.52 -1.92 -16.24
C ASP A 322 0.18 -2.84 -17.24
N ALA A 323 1.44 -2.54 -17.60
CA ALA A 323 2.22 -3.41 -18.49
C ALA A 323 2.59 -4.73 -17.80
N LEU A 324 3.06 -4.69 -16.56
CA LEU A 324 3.38 -5.88 -15.77
C LEU A 324 2.14 -6.73 -15.50
N SER A 325 0.98 -6.12 -15.26
CA SER A 325 -0.26 -6.84 -15.00
C SER A 325 -0.74 -7.72 -16.14
N ARG A 326 -0.23 -7.50 -17.36
CA ARG A 326 -0.57 -8.33 -18.54
C ARG A 326 0.24 -9.62 -18.61
N THR A 327 1.35 -9.70 -17.91
CA THR A 327 2.31 -10.82 -18.04
C THR A 327 2.65 -11.49 -16.72
N ALA A 328 2.54 -10.79 -15.60
CA ALA A 328 2.99 -11.25 -14.30
C ALA A 328 1.85 -11.82 -13.44
N HIS A 329 1.19 -12.87 -13.93
CA HIS A 329 0.05 -13.49 -13.23
C HIS A 329 0.44 -14.63 -12.29
N GLY A 330 1.63 -15.23 -12.44
CA GLY A 330 2.05 -16.38 -11.64
C GLY A 330 1.14 -17.60 -11.78
N GLY A 331 0.50 -17.76 -12.93
CA GLY A 331 -0.46 -18.85 -13.20
C GLY A 331 -1.87 -18.62 -12.65
N TYR A 332 -2.11 -17.52 -11.91
CA TYR A 332 -3.44 -17.18 -11.37
C TYR A 332 -4.23 -16.28 -12.32
N SER A 333 -5.52 -16.56 -12.46
CA SER A 333 -6.50 -15.61 -12.97
C SER A 333 -6.97 -14.72 -11.83
N HIS A 334 -7.11 -13.43 -12.08
CA HIS A 334 -7.58 -12.44 -11.12
C HIS A 334 -8.95 -11.91 -11.52
N HIS A 335 -9.91 -11.91 -10.60
CA HIS A 335 -11.25 -11.39 -10.85
C HIS A 335 -11.67 -10.44 -9.72
N ILE A 336 -12.39 -9.38 -10.08
CA ILE A 336 -13.07 -8.47 -9.16
C ILE A 336 -14.53 -8.42 -9.60
N ASP A 337 -15.44 -8.77 -8.70
CA ASP A 337 -16.90 -8.79 -8.96
C ASP A 337 -17.25 -9.61 -10.23
N GLY A 338 -16.58 -10.76 -10.42
CA GLY A 338 -16.78 -11.68 -11.54
C GLY A 338 -16.10 -11.26 -12.86
N GLN A 339 -15.51 -10.08 -12.94
CA GLN A 339 -14.81 -9.59 -14.13
C GLN A 339 -13.30 -9.80 -14.01
N GLU A 340 -12.66 -10.17 -15.12
CA GLU A 340 -11.20 -10.24 -15.17
C GLU A 340 -10.58 -8.89 -14.77
N ALA A 341 -9.60 -8.96 -13.88
CA ALA A 341 -8.97 -7.78 -13.31
C ALA A 341 -7.45 -7.91 -13.29
N ALA A 342 -6.78 -6.77 -13.16
CA ALA A 342 -5.38 -6.76 -12.77
C ALA A 342 -5.25 -7.19 -11.29
N GLY A 343 -4.10 -7.75 -10.91
CA GLY A 343 -3.75 -7.94 -9.50
C GLY A 343 -3.67 -6.60 -8.75
N GLU A 344 -3.52 -6.64 -7.42
CA GLU A 344 -3.45 -5.43 -6.59
C GLU A 344 -2.27 -4.53 -6.97
N GLY A 345 -1.19 -5.11 -7.50
CA GLY A 345 -0.03 -4.36 -7.97
C GLY A 345 1.29 -5.08 -7.72
N PHE A 346 2.34 -4.28 -7.67
CA PHE A 346 3.71 -4.74 -7.56
C PHE A 346 4.48 -3.94 -6.52
N VAL A 347 5.48 -4.57 -5.91
CA VAL A 347 6.42 -3.92 -4.98
C VAL A 347 7.82 -4.00 -5.57
N SER A 348 8.53 -2.88 -5.55
CA SER A 348 9.93 -2.82 -5.97
C SER A 348 10.66 -1.71 -5.21
N GLY A 349 11.82 -2.00 -4.63
CA GLY A 349 12.63 -1.00 -3.93
C GLY A 349 11.91 -0.25 -2.81
N GLY A 350 10.97 -0.91 -2.11
CA GLY A 350 10.21 -0.31 -1.00
C GLY A 350 9.11 0.67 -1.44
N VAL A 351 8.67 0.62 -2.70
CA VAL A 351 7.49 1.35 -3.20
C VAL A 351 6.50 0.39 -3.87
N LYS A 352 5.23 0.76 -3.86
CA LYS A 352 4.17 -0.01 -4.53
C LYS A 352 3.76 0.66 -5.85
N LEU A 353 3.67 -0.14 -6.90
CA LEU A 353 3.14 0.23 -8.20
C LEU A 353 1.77 -0.44 -8.36
N VAL A 354 0.73 0.35 -8.49
CA VAL A 354 -0.67 -0.13 -8.56
C VAL A 354 -1.20 0.05 -9.97
N PRO A 355 -1.82 -0.98 -10.59
CA PRO A 355 -2.44 -0.84 -11.90
C PRO A 355 -3.64 0.11 -11.86
N ARG A 356 -3.86 0.84 -12.95
CA ARG A 356 -4.99 1.78 -13.06
C ARG A 356 -6.33 1.05 -12.90
N LYS A 357 -6.50 -0.10 -13.55
CA LYS A 357 -7.74 -0.91 -13.45
C LYS A 357 -8.07 -1.30 -12.02
N PHE A 358 -7.06 -1.63 -11.19
CA PHE A 358 -7.29 -1.93 -9.78
C PHE A 358 -7.72 -0.68 -9.00
N THR A 359 -7.07 0.46 -9.23
CA THR A 359 -7.47 1.74 -8.61
C THR A 359 -8.90 2.11 -8.96
N GLU A 360 -9.31 1.95 -10.22
CA GLU A 360 -10.68 2.21 -10.69
C GLU A 360 -11.69 1.24 -10.07
N ALA A 361 -11.36 -0.04 -9.93
CA ALA A 361 -12.22 -1.03 -9.28
C ALA A 361 -12.44 -0.70 -7.80
N ASN A 362 -11.36 -0.37 -7.06
CA ASN A 362 -11.46 0.05 -5.66
C ASN A 362 -12.30 1.32 -5.49
N ARG A 363 -12.17 2.28 -6.40
CA ARG A 363 -12.99 3.50 -6.40
C ARG A 363 -14.48 3.16 -6.50
N ARG A 364 -14.87 2.30 -7.46
CA ARG A 364 -16.28 1.88 -7.64
C ARG A 364 -16.83 1.23 -6.37
N ARG A 365 -16.08 0.31 -5.76
CA ARG A 365 -16.48 -0.36 -4.51
C ARG A 365 -16.62 0.61 -3.34
N SER A 366 -15.68 1.52 -3.18
CA SER A 366 -15.74 2.55 -2.12
C SER A 366 -16.94 3.48 -2.29
N ALA A 367 -17.29 3.85 -3.53
CA ALA A 367 -18.47 4.65 -3.82
C ALA A 367 -19.77 3.89 -3.50
N ALA A 368 -19.87 2.61 -3.90
CA ALA A 368 -21.01 1.75 -3.58
C ALA A 368 -21.20 1.58 -2.08
N PHE A 369 -20.11 1.35 -1.33
CA PHE A 369 -20.16 1.23 0.14
C PHE A 369 -20.61 2.52 0.84
N LYS A 370 -20.14 3.67 0.37
CA LYS A 370 -20.60 4.98 0.89
C LYS A 370 -22.08 5.22 0.60
N ALA A 371 -22.55 4.86 -0.60
CA ALA A 371 -23.95 4.99 -0.98
C ALA A 371 -24.86 4.12 -0.09
N GLN A 372 -24.46 2.87 0.20
CA GLN A 372 -25.20 2.00 1.12
C GLN A 372 -25.31 2.56 2.55
N LYS A 373 -24.24 3.18 3.05
CA LYS A 373 -24.25 3.79 4.41
C LYS A 373 -25.07 5.06 4.50
N SER A 374 -25.34 5.75 3.40
CA SER A 374 -26.18 6.96 3.38
C SER A 374 -27.68 6.67 3.34
N VAL A 375 -28.06 5.40 3.18
CA VAL A 375 -29.46 4.93 3.12
C VAL A 375 -29.94 4.31 4.44
N ILE A 376 -29.00 4.07 5.38
CA ILE A 376 -29.24 3.61 6.75
C ILE A 376 -29.15 4.80 7.72
#